data_3703d77c85717a8040af8526f6945569
#
_entry.id   3703d77c85717a8040af8526f6945569
#
_cell.length_a   1.000
_cell.length_b   1.000
_cell.length_c   1.000
_cell.angle_alpha   90.00
_cell.angle_beta   90.00
_cell.angle_gamma   90.00
#
_symmetry.space_group_name_H-M   'P 1'
#
loop_
_entity.id
_entity.type
_entity.pdbx_description
1 polymer ?
#
loop_
_entity_poly.entity_id
_entity_poly.type
_entity_poly.pdbx_seq_one_letter_code
_entity_poly.pdbx_strand_id
1 'polypeptide(L)'
;MSIAIRLQVSNQILASLYERLHKAYAMGQLRLVKRIHAILYIIDNKEVADVASILKLSPQAIYNYVKTFILTQLDSLVYRFSPGRPAKLNTAQRKELGETIDAGPEAAGYDCGCWSTVLIQDWIFNRFGVEYEPRYVAELLDNIGFSYQRGRFVSDHLGDVAAEQEEWMTKTWPEILRLAEEKGAMILFGDEASFAQWGSLSYTWARKGQQPTVKTTGIRKAYKIMGMIDFLSGAFFYKAHTGRFNSETYQAFLCEILEKTNQHLIVIQDGARYHTSKAMEQFFAKHAERITKFSLPRYSPDYNPIEYLWRNVKKQATHMRYFETFEDLTKKVDQKLAYFANLPESILGLMGKYLPSLGTQDTNPSTSL
;
A
#
# COMPACT_ATOMS: atom_id res chain seq x y z
N MET A 1 -4.05 -59.29 26.93
CA MET A 1 -3.00 -58.81 27.83
C MET A 1 -2.57 -57.39 27.36
N SER A 2 -2.80 -56.39 28.19
CA SER A 2 -2.33 -55.03 27.92
C SER A 2 -0.85 -54.99 28.25
N ILE A 3 0.02 -54.65 27.30
CA ILE A 3 1.44 -54.47 27.51
C ILE A 3 1.63 -53.08 28.16
N ALA A 4 1.93 -53.06 29.45
CA ALA A 4 2.25 -51.80 30.14
C ALA A 4 3.59 -51.24 29.60
N ILE A 5 3.52 -50.12 28.92
CA ILE A 5 4.75 -49.40 28.50
C ILE A 5 5.23 -48.55 29.66
N ARG A 6 6.44 -48.75 30.12
CA ARG A 6 7.11 -47.89 31.09
C ARG A 6 8.24 -47.14 30.42
N LEU A 7 8.22 -45.80 30.47
CA LEU A 7 9.22 -44.94 29.85
C LEU A 7 9.90 -44.13 30.97
N GLN A 8 11.23 -44.31 31.08
CA GLN A 8 12.06 -43.47 31.95
C GLN A 8 12.89 -42.51 31.11
N VAL A 9 12.92 -41.26 31.50
CA VAL A 9 13.67 -40.20 30.83
C VAL A 9 14.47 -39.38 31.85
N SER A 10 15.53 -38.74 31.41
CA SER A 10 16.29 -37.84 32.28
C SER A 10 15.50 -36.55 32.59
N ASN A 11 15.81 -35.92 33.73
CA ASN A 11 15.20 -34.64 34.09
C ASN A 11 15.39 -33.57 33.01
N GLN A 12 16.49 -33.59 32.28
CA GLN A 12 16.76 -32.69 31.18
C GLN A 12 15.79 -32.88 30.00
N ILE A 13 15.50 -34.12 29.63
CA ILE A 13 14.50 -34.45 28.58
C ILE A 13 13.12 -34.06 29.07
N LEU A 14 12.79 -34.30 30.33
CA LEU A 14 11.48 -33.91 30.88
C LEU A 14 11.28 -32.38 30.83
N ALA A 15 12.28 -31.60 31.25
CA ALA A 15 12.24 -30.15 31.15
C ALA A 15 12.07 -29.65 29.71
N SER A 16 12.75 -30.27 28.74
CA SER A 16 12.62 -29.97 27.32
C SER A 16 11.23 -30.31 26.77
N LEU A 17 10.59 -31.36 27.25
CA LEU A 17 9.20 -31.72 26.89
C LEU A 17 8.22 -30.64 27.37
N TYR A 18 8.35 -30.14 28.59
CA TYR A 18 7.50 -29.06 29.11
C TYR A 18 7.72 -27.75 28.36
N GLU A 19 8.97 -27.38 28.07
CA GLU A 19 9.26 -26.16 27.27
C GLU A 19 8.61 -26.21 25.87
N ARG A 20 8.77 -27.36 25.17
CA ARG A 20 8.13 -27.57 23.85
C ARG A 20 6.62 -27.61 23.94
N LEU A 21 6.04 -28.12 25.03
CA LEU A 21 4.61 -28.10 25.27
C LEU A 21 4.09 -26.67 25.36
N HIS A 22 4.74 -25.80 26.15
CA HIS A 22 4.40 -24.39 26.24
C HIS A 22 4.47 -23.67 24.89
N LYS A 23 5.53 -23.89 24.12
CA LYS A 23 5.66 -23.34 22.77
C LYS A 23 4.55 -23.84 21.83
N ALA A 24 4.22 -25.14 21.89
CA ALA A 24 3.16 -25.73 21.06
C ALA A 24 1.77 -25.17 21.40
N TYR A 25 1.50 -24.88 22.67
CA TYR A 25 0.27 -24.18 23.08
C TYR A 25 0.24 -22.75 22.55
N ALA A 26 1.30 -21.98 22.73
CA ALA A 26 1.38 -20.60 22.25
C ALA A 26 1.20 -20.50 20.74
N MET A 27 1.65 -21.50 19.98
CA MET A 27 1.53 -21.57 18.53
C MET A 27 0.25 -22.25 18.02
N GLY A 28 -0.66 -22.70 18.90
CA GLY A 28 -1.88 -23.39 18.51
C GLY A 28 -1.68 -24.77 17.86
N GLN A 29 -0.52 -25.41 18.04
CA GLN A 29 -0.13 -26.68 17.41
C GLN A 29 -0.76 -27.90 18.12
N LEU A 30 -2.08 -28.01 18.10
CA LEU A 30 -2.83 -29.00 18.86
C LEU A 30 -2.38 -30.46 18.64
N ARG A 31 -1.92 -30.81 17.43
CA ARG A 31 -1.39 -32.17 17.16
C ARG A 31 -0.11 -32.43 17.94
N LEU A 32 0.77 -31.47 18.02
CA LEU A 32 2.02 -31.56 18.77
C LEU A 32 1.74 -31.59 20.29
N VAL A 33 0.81 -30.74 20.75
CA VAL A 33 0.36 -30.75 22.16
C VAL A 33 -0.11 -32.14 22.56
N LYS A 34 -1.03 -32.78 21.78
CA LYS A 34 -1.49 -34.14 22.06
C LYS A 34 -0.37 -35.15 22.04
N ARG A 35 0.61 -35.04 21.13
CA ARG A 35 1.76 -35.95 21.07
C ARG A 35 2.63 -35.83 22.33
N ILE A 36 2.94 -34.60 22.77
CA ILE A 36 3.73 -34.38 23.98
C ILE A 36 3.01 -34.85 25.21
N HIS A 37 1.71 -34.57 25.37
CA HIS A 37 0.92 -35.08 26.47
C HIS A 37 0.86 -36.62 26.52
N ALA A 38 0.74 -37.27 25.36
CA ALA A 38 0.78 -38.73 25.31
C ALA A 38 2.08 -39.29 25.89
N ILE A 39 3.24 -38.70 25.55
CA ILE A 39 4.52 -39.09 26.04
C ILE A 39 4.64 -38.83 27.56
N LEU A 40 4.23 -37.64 28.02
CA LEU A 40 4.29 -37.29 29.46
C LEU A 40 3.37 -38.23 30.29
N TYR A 41 2.17 -38.56 29.85
CA TYR A 41 1.28 -39.49 30.59
C TYR A 41 1.85 -40.91 30.66
N ILE A 42 2.59 -41.35 29.63
CA ILE A 42 3.26 -42.67 29.67
C ILE A 42 4.45 -42.63 30.60
N ILE A 43 5.22 -41.51 30.67
CA ILE A 43 6.28 -41.29 31.66
C ILE A 43 5.70 -41.34 33.08
N ASP A 44 4.49 -40.77 33.28
CA ASP A 44 3.75 -40.83 34.54
C ASP A 44 3.09 -42.22 34.83
N ASN A 45 3.44 -43.27 34.08
CA ASN A 45 2.98 -44.64 34.22
C ASN A 45 1.45 -44.82 33.99
N LYS A 46 0.78 -43.95 33.25
CA LYS A 46 -0.62 -44.15 32.86
C LYS A 46 -0.77 -45.24 31.80
N GLU A 47 -1.83 -46.03 31.90
CA GLU A 47 -2.16 -47.06 30.91
C GLU A 47 -2.46 -46.44 29.56
N VAL A 48 -2.03 -47.07 28.44
CA VAL A 48 -2.25 -46.61 27.07
C VAL A 48 -3.73 -46.36 26.76
N ALA A 49 -4.63 -47.22 27.31
CA ALA A 49 -6.07 -47.09 27.12
C ALA A 49 -6.63 -45.80 27.74
N ASP A 50 -6.15 -45.44 28.94
CA ASP A 50 -6.55 -44.22 29.63
C ASP A 50 -6.04 -42.98 28.89
N VAL A 51 -4.78 -42.99 28.47
CA VAL A 51 -4.18 -41.90 27.69
C VAL A 51 -4.94 -41.69 26.38
N ALA A 52 -5.30 -42.78 25.70
CA ALA A 52 -6.07 -42.72 24.45
C ALA A 52 -7.46 -42.10 24.69
N SER A 53 -8.12 -42.45 25.77
CA SER A 53 -9.41 -41.90 26.17
C SER A 53 -9.30 -40.38 26.50
N ILE A 54 -8.31 -39.99 27.33
CA ILE A 54 -8.10 -38.60 27.75
C ILE A 54 -7.84 -37.71 26.54
N LEU A 55 -6.97 -38.15 25.62
CA LEU A 55 -6.56 -37.35 24.45
C LEU A 55 -7.50 -37.48 23.25
N LYS A 56 -8.52 -38.35 23.34
CA LYS A 56 -9.42 -38.70 22.25
C LYS A 56 -8.64 -39.14 20.99
N LEU A 57 -7.77 -40.12 21.19
CA LEU A 57 -6.92 -40.74 20.15
C LEU A 57 -7.09 -42.26 20.19
N SER A 58 -6.70 -42.93 19.11
CA SER A 58 -6.66 -44.40 19.14
C SER A 58 -5.45 -44.90 19.95
N PRO A 59 -5.54 -46.05 20.62
CA PRO A 59 -4.40 -46.70 21.30
C PRO A 59 -3.19 -46.83 20.37
N GLN A 60 -3.43 -47.18 19.09
CA GLN A 60 -2.37 -47.29 18.08
C GLN A 60 -1.61 -45.97 17.85
N ALA A 61 -2.29 -44.80 17.90
CA ALA A 61 -1.65 -43.51 17.80
C ALA A 61 -0.71 -43.25 18.98
N ILE A 62 -1.10 -43.62 20.20
CA ILE A 62 -0.28 -43.51 21.41
C ILE A 62 0.98 -44.39 21.26
N TYR A 63 0.80 -45.67 20.87
CA TYR A 63 1.96 -46.54 20.61
C TYR A 63 2.91 -45.96 19.57
N ASN A 64 2.40 -45.39 18.48
CA ASN A 64 3.23 -44.77 17.44
C ASN A 64 4.00 -43.55 17.97
N TYR A 65 3.38 -42.72 18.81
CA TYR A 65 4.04 -41.57 19.39
C TYR A 65 5.17 -41.97 20.34
N VAL A 66 4.89 -42.93 21.22
CA VAL A 66 5.89 -43.45 22.15
C VAL A 66 7.02 -44.17 21.42
N LYS A 67 6.69 -45.03 20.46
CA LYS A 67 7.71 -45.72 19.61
C LYS A 67 8.63 -44.72 18.92
N THR A 68 8.04 -43.69 18.28
CA THR A 68 8.85 -42.68 17.56
C THR A 68 9.72 -41.89 18.55
N PHE A 69 9.16 -41.56 19.73
CA PHE A 69 9.95 -40.85 20.76
C PHE A 69 11.11 -41.72 21.33
N ILE A 70 10.92 -42.99 21.53
CA ILE A 70 11.99 -43.89 21.95
C ILE A 70 13.12 -43.94 20.93
N LEU A 71 12.77 -43.95 19.60
CA LEU A 71 13.73 -44.07 18.52
C LEU A 71 14.50 -42.78 18.24
N THR A 72 13.80 -41.65 18.28
CA THR A 72 14.34 -40.36 17.79
C THR A 72 14.29 -39.22 18.83
N GLN A 73 13.94 -39.56 20.07
CA GLN A 73 13.94 -38.62 21.22
C GLN A 73 13.14 -37.34 20.85
N LEU A 74 13.70 -36.18 21.18
CA LEU A 74 13.11 -34.87 20.95
C LEU A 74 12.93 -34.52 19.47
N ASP A 75 13.60 -35.18 18.54
CA ASP A 75 13.41 -34.98 17.09
C ASP A 75 12.03 -35.49 16.62
N SER A 76 11.45 -36.45 17.35
CA SER A 76 10.06 -36.89 17.13
C SER A 76 9.05 -35.76 17.26
N LEU A 77 9.38 -34.69 17.99
CA LEU A 77 8.50 -33.57 18.33
C LEU A 77 8.69 -32.37 17.39
N VAL A 78 9.48 -32.51 16.33
CA VAL A 78 9.54 -31.49 15.29
C VAL A 78 8.18 -31.46 14.56
N TYR A 79 7.51 -30.29 14.65
CA TYR A 79 6.24 -30.10 13.98
C TYR A 79 6.47 -29.97 12.47
N ARG A 80 5.95 -30.93 11.72
CA ARG A 80 5.98 -30.90 10.26
C ARG A 80 4.59 -30.61 9.73
N PHE A 81 4.44 -29.52 8.99
CA PHE A 81 3.21 -29.25 8.29
C PHE A 81 3.01 -30.33 7.20
N SER A 82 1.77 -30.79 7.04
CA SER A 82 1.45 -31.63 5.90
C SER A 82 1.66 -30.81 4.63
N PRO A 83 2.40 -31.29 3.62
CA PRO A 83 2.64 -30.54 2.39
C PRO A 83 1.37 -30.28 1.57
N GLY A 84 0.24 -30.83 1.97
CA GLY A 84 -1.00 -30.71 1.22
C GLY A 84 -1.00 -31.52 -0.08
N ARG A 85 -1.92 -31.19 -0.98
CA ARG A 85 -1.98 -31.76 -2.32
C ARG A 85 -0.84 -31.19 -3.15
N PRO A 86 -0.07 -32.02 -3.88
CA PRO A 86 0.96 -31.53 -4.79
C PRO A 86 0.39 -30.52 -5.79
N ALA A 87 1.13 -29.43 -6.02
CA ALA A 87 0.73 -28.43 -6.99
C ALA A 87 0.73 -29.02 -8.41
N LYS A 88 -0.27 -28.72 -9.21
CA LYS A 88 -0.36 -29.18 -10.61
C LYS A 88 0.74 -28.56 -11.48
N LEU A 89 1.17 -27.31 -11.21
CA LEU A 89 2.32 -26.69 -11.86
C LEU A 89 3.56 -26.75 -10.97
N ASN A 90 4.67 -27.20 -11.51
CA ASN A 90 5.97 -27.17 -10.84
C ASN A 90 6.58 -25.76 -10.81
N THR A 91 7.70 -25.60 -10.12
CA THR A 91 8.35 -24.28 -9.93
C THR A 91 8.80 -23.65 -11.27
N ALA A 92 9.31 -24.45 -12.21
CA ALA A 92 9.73 -23.96 -13.52
C ALA A 92 8.54 -23.46 -14.34
N GLN A 93 7.42 -24.20 -14.33
CA GLN A 93 6.18 -23.81 -15.02
C GLN A 93 5.55 -22.54 -14.43
N ARG A 94 5.63 -22.36 -13.11
CA ARG A 94 5.17 -21.11 -12.45
C ARG A 94 6.04 -19.92 -12.82
N LYS A 95 7.35 -20.13 -12.96
CA LYS A 95 8.27 -19.08 -13.40
C LYS A 95 7.96 -18.69 -14.86
N GLU A 96 7.78 -19.67 -15.76
CA GLU A 96 7.41 -19.43 -17.16
C GLU A 96 6.07 -18.69 -17.27
N LEU A 97 5.07 -19.05 -16.44
CA LEU A 97 3.81 -18.33 -16.36
C LEU A 97 4.02 -16.86 -15.97
N GLY A 98 4.84 -16.59 -14.97
CA GLY A 98 5.15 -15.23 -14.56
C GLY A 98 5.81 -14.41 -15.67
N GLU A 99 6.83 -14.96 -16.31
CA GLU A 99 7.53 -14.33 -17.44
C GLU A 99 6.57 -14.03 -18.62
N THR A 100 5.63 -14.93 -18.90
CA THR A 100 4.61 -14.73 -19.95
C THR A 100 3.64 -13.61 -19.58
N ILE A 101 3.22 -13.52 -18.31
CA ILE A 101 2.32 -12.46 -17.84
C ILE A 101 3.02 -11.09 -17.93
N ASP A 102 4.29 -11.03 -17.57
CA ASP A 102 5.09 -9.81 -17.66
C ASP A 102 5.31 -9.37 -19.12
N ALA A 103 5.45 -10.32 -20.05
CA ALA A 103 5.57 -10.01 -21.48
C ALA A 103 4.29 -9.51 -22.13
N GLY A 104 3.13 -9.72 -21.49
CA GLY A 104 1.84 -9.31 -22.00
C GLY A 104 1.11 -10.36 -22.86
N PRO A 105 -0.23 -10.24 -23.03
CA PRO A 105 -1.02 -11.22 -23.75
C PRO A 105 -0.72 -11.24 -25.24
N GLU A 106 -0.38 -10.13 -25.87
CA GLU A 106 0.00 -10.05 -27.28
C GLU A 106 1.25 -10.89 -27.60
N ALA A 107 2.25 -10.84 -26.71
CA ALA A 107 3.46 -11.65 -26.83
C ALA A 107 3.17 -13.17 -26.69
N ALA A 108 2.08 -13.52 -26.02
CA ALA A 108 1.58 -14.89 -25.90
C ALA A 108 0.65 -15.33 -27.04
N GLY A 109 0.40 -14.45 -28.03
CA GLY A 109 -0.41 -14.74 -29.22
C GLY A 109 -1.88 -14.39 -29.10
N TYR A 110 -2.29 -13.62 -28.08
CA TYR A 110 -3.66 -13.15 -27.91
C TYR A 110 -3.82 -11.74 -28.50
N ASP A 111 -4.91 -11.49 -29.20
CA ASP A 111 -5.25 -10.16 -29.75
C ASP A 111 -5.97 -9.28 -28.70
N CYS A 112 -5.26 -8.98 -27.62
CA CYS A 112 -5.75 -8.10 -26.55
C CYS A 112 -4.60 -7.54 -25.69
N GLY A 113 -4.79 -6.33 -25.14
CA GLY A 113 -3.79 -5.66 -24.30
C GLY A 113 -3.87 -5.97 -22.81
N CYS A 114 -4.81 -6.81 -22.37
CA CYS A 114 -5.03 -7.04 -20.93
C CYS A 114 -5.21 -8.53 -20.61
N TRP A 115 -4.47 -9.02 -19.62
CA TRP A 115 -4.71 -10.34 -19.07
C TRP A 115 -6.00 -10.40 -18.27
N SER A 116 -6.81 -11.42 -18.52
CA SER A 116 -7.91 -11.84 -17.65
C SER A 116 -7.60 -13.23 -17.10
N THR A 117 -8.25 -13.60 -15.99
CA THR A 117 -8.10 -14.94 -15.40
C THR A 117 -8.48 -16.06 -16.38
N VAL A 118 -9.45 -15.79 -17.27
CA VAL A 118 -9.88 -16.74 -18.31
C VAL A 118 -8.81 -16.93 -19.38
N LEU A 119 -8.17 -15.85 -19.86
CA LEU A 119 -7.07 -15.95 -20.82
C LEU A 119 -5.87 -16.66 -20.24
N ILE A 120 -5.54 -16.40 -18.97
CA ILE A 120 -4.44 -17.08 -18.27
C ILE A 120 -4.76 -18.57 -18.08
N GLN A 121 -6.01 -18.90 -17.77
CA GLN A 121 -6.47 -20.30 -17.71
C GLN A 121 -6.28 -21.00 -19.04
N ASP A 122 -6.72 -20.38 -20.14
CA ASP A 122 -6.57 -20.89 -21.50
C ASP A 122 -5.09 -21.10 -21.85
N TRP A 123 -4.24 -20.12 -21.57
CA TRP A 123 -2.80 -20.23 -21.80
C TRP A 123 -2.16 -21.37 -21.00
N ILE A 124 -2.49 -21.53 -19.72
CA ILE A 124 -2.00 -22.63 -18.88
C ILE A 124 -2.43 -23.99 -19.47
N PHE A 125 -3.68 -24.08 -19.91
CA PHE A 125 -4.18 -25.31 -20.53
C PHE A 125 -3.44 -25.63 -21.83
N ASN A 126 -3.32 -24.67 -22.72
CA ASN A 126 -2.64 -24.86 -24.01
C ASN A 126 -1.14 -25.16 -23.85
N ARG A 127 -0.48 -24.56 -22.86
CA ARG A 127 0.97 -24.70 -22.67
C ARG A 127 1.36 -25.93 -21.85
N PHE A 128 0.59 -26.26 -20.81
CA PHE A 128 0.96 -27.30 -19.85
C PHE A 128 -0.05 -28.45 -19.77
N GLY A 129 -1.16 -28.40 -20.48
CA GLY A 129 -2.25 -29.38 -20.38
C GLY A 129 -2.93 -29.43 -19.03
N VAL A 130 -2.81 -28.36 -18.22
CA VAL A 130 -3.35 -28.30 -16.86
C VAL A 130 -4.59 -27.42 -16.83
N GLU A 131 -5.71 -28.01 -16.44
CA GLU A 131 -6.96 -27.30 -16.26
C GLU A 131 -7.11 -26.82 -14.82
N TYR A 132 -7.40 -25.51 -14.66
CA TYR A 132 -7.73 -24.86 -13.39
C TYR A 132 -9.09 -24.18 -13.46
N GLU A 133 -9.76 -24.06 -12.35
CA GLU A 133 -10.90 -23.15 -12.22
C GLU A 133 -10.42 -21.69 -12.24
N PRO A 134 -11.13 -20.75 -12.91
CA PRO A 134 -10.73 -19.34 -12.98
C PRO A 134 -10.47 -18.69 -11.61
N ARG A 135 -11.23 -19.10 -10.58
CA ARG A 135 -11.03 -18.62 -9.22
C ARG A 135 -9.68 -19.04 -8.64
N TYR A 136 -9.25 -20.26 -8.93
CA TYR A 136 -7.95 -20.76 -8.48
C TYR A 136 -6.79 -20.12 -9.23
N VAL A 137 -7.01 -19.70 -10.50
CA VAL A 137 -6.01 -18.95 -11.25
C VAL A 137 -5.65 -17.64 -10.54
N ALA A 138 -6.63 -16.92 -10.01
CA ALA A 138 -6.37 -15.70 -9.24
C ALA A 138 -5.54 -15.97 -7.96
N GLU A 139 -5.84 -17.06 -7.24
CA GLU A 139 -5.06 -17.50 -6.07
C GLU A 139 -3.64 -17.94 -6.45
N LEU A 140 -3.49 -18.64 -7.58
CA LEU A 140 -2.19 -19.04 -8.12
C LEU A 140 -1.32 -17.84 -8.45
N LEU A 141 -1.92 -16.80 -9.06
CA LEU A 141 -1.24 -15.55 -9.41
C LEU A 141 -0.79 -14.79 -8.16
N ASP A 142 -1.65 -14.67 -7.15
CA ASP A 142 -1.32 -14.06 -5.86
C ASP A 142 -0.12 -14.78 -5.21
N ASN A 143 -0.12 -16.11 -5.20
CA ASN A 143 0.95 -16.95 -4.67
C ASN A 143 2.30 -16.80 -5.40
N ILE A 144 2.31 -16.36 -6.66
CA ILE A 144 3.53 -16.09 -7.44
C ILE A 144 3.85 -14.59 -7.55
N GLY A 145 3.16 -13.75 -6.76
CA GLY A 145 3.46 -12.34 -6.58
C GLY A 145 2.72 -11.38 -7.53
N PHE A 146 1.68 -11.83 -8.22
CA PHE A 146 0.86 -10.96 -9.07
C PHE A 146 -0.42 -10.53 -8.36
N SER A 147 -0.83 -9.30 -8.61
CA SER A 147 -2.12 -8.76 -8.15
C SER A 147 -2.88 -8.11 -9.32
N TYR A 148 -4.21 -8.13 -9.25
CA TYR A 148 -5.03 -7.49 -10.28
C TYR A 148 -5.02 -5.97 -10.08
N GLN A 149 -4.33 -5.26 -10.97
CA GLN A 149 -4.06 -3.82 -10.86
C GLN A 149 -4.63 -3.05 -12.05
N ARG A 150 -4.92 -1.78 -11.83
CA ARG A 150 -5.29 -0.87 -12.90
C ARG A 150 -4.04 -0.35 -13.60
N GLY A 151 -3.98 -0.49 -14.93
CA GLY A 151 -2.93 0.15 -15.73
C GLY A 151 -2.92 1.67 -15.57
N ARG A 152 -1.74 2.26 -15.72
CA ARG A 152 -1.54 3.71 -15.82
C ARG A 152 -0.88 4.05 -17.15
N PHE A 153 -1.21 5.20 -17.69
CA PHE A 153 -0.48 5.73 -18.84
C PHE A 153 0.92 6.16 -18.39
N VAL A 154 1.87 5.84 -19.22
CA VAL A 154 3.26 6.20 -19.05
C VAL A 154 3.72 6.84 -20.35
N SER A 155 4.41 8.01 -20.31
CA SER A 155 4.86 8.72 -21.49
C SER A 155 6.00 7.97 -22.19
N ASP A 156 6.05 8.02 -23.53
CA ASP A 156 7.14 7.48 -24.35
C ASP A 156 8.51 8.11 -24.05
N HIS A 157 8.51 9.26 -23.37
CA HIS A 157 9.72 10.02 -22.99
C HIS A 157 10.31 9.60 -21.64
N LEU A 158 10.01 8.41 -21.13
CA LEU A 158 10.42 7.94 -19.79
C LEU A 158 11.92 7.74 -19.60
N GLY A 159 12.69 7.50 -20.64
CA GLY A 159 14.15 7.34 -20.51
C GLY A 159 14.82 8.59 -19.91
N ASP A 160 14.32 9.78 -20.29
CA ASP A 160 14.82 11.06 -19.79
C ASP A 160 14.27 11.39 -18.39
N VAL A 161 13.06 10.91 -18.06
CA VAL A 161 12.38 11.22 -16.81
C VAL A 161 13.06 10.58 -15.59
N ALA A 162 13.57 9.36 -15.72
CA ALA A 162 14.26 8.70 -14.60
C ALA A 162 15.53 9.45 -14.20
N ALA A 163 16.30 9.95 -15.17
CA ALA A 163 17.48 10.76 -14.93
C ALA A 163 17.12 12.12 -14.29
N GLU A 164 16.06 12.79 -14.78
CA GLU A 164 15.57 14.04 -14.19
C GLU A 164 15.08 13.83 -12.73
N GLN A 165 14.45 12.69 -12.45
CA GLN A 165 14.00 12.33 -11.10
C GLN A 165 15.16 12.03 -10.14
N GLU A 166 16.20 11.35 -10.62
CA GLU A 166 17.40 11.09 -9.84
C GLU A 166 18.17 12.40 -9.57
N GLU A 167 18.32 13.24 -10.58
CA GLU A 167 18.94 14.56 -10.43
C GLU A 167 18.16 15.45 -9.45
N TRP A 168 16.84 15.43 -9.51
CA TRP A 168 15.99 16.13 -8.54
C TRP A 168 16.28 15.71 -7.11
N MET A 169 16.30 14.41 -6.82
CA MET A 169 16.49 13.91 -5.44
C MET A 169 17.93 14.05 -4.96
N THR A 170 18.92 13.95 -5.85
CA THR A 170 20.35 13.94 -5.47
C THR A 170 21.01 15.32 -5.49
N LYS A 171 20.49 16.26 -6.28
CA LYS A 171 21.06 17.61 -6.41
C LYS A 171 20.07 18.70 -6.02
N THR A 172 18.91 18.77 -6.69
CA THR A 172 17.97 19.89 -6.53
C THR A 172 17.32 19.90 -5.15
N TRP A 173 16.88 18.75 -4.66
CA TRP A 173 16.23 18.67 -3.35
C TRP A 173 17.17 19.03 -2.19
N PRO A 174 18.42 18.53 -2.11
CA PRO A 174 19.38 18.99 -1.12
C PRO A 174 19.70 20.50 -1.20
N GLU A 175 19.75 21.09 -2.42
CA GLU A 175 19.90 22.53 -2.60
C GLU A 175 18.71 23.30 -2.02
N ILE A 176 17.48 22.84 -2.27
CA ILE A 176 16.27 23.43 -1.71
C ILE A 176 16.31 23.43 -0.18
N LEU A 177 16.68 22.31 0.44
CA LEU A 177 16.79 22.20 1.90
C LEU A 177 17.83 23.17 2.47
N ARG A 178 19.02 23.24 1.86
CA ARG A 178 20.07 24.19 2.25
C ARG A 178 19.61 25.63 2.13
N LEU A 179 18.98 25.99 1.01
CA LEU A 179 18.44 27.32 0.79
C LEU A 179 17.33 27.68 1.80
N ALA A 180 16.48 26.70 2.14
CA ALA A 180 15.43 26.89 3.14
C ALA A 180 16.00 27.18 4.52
N GLU A 181 17.06 26.48 4.91
CA GLU A 181 17.75 26.71 6.19
C GLU A 181 18.44 28.08 6.20
N GLU A 182 19.19 28.42 5.13
CA GLU A 182 19.91 29.71 5.01
C GLU A 182 18.97 30.92 5.06
N LYS A 183 17.77 30.83 4.47
CA LYS A 183 16.82 31.94 4.38
C LYS A 183 15.71 31.89 5.42
N GLY A 184 15.63 30.84 6.25
CA GLY A 184 14.48 30.58 7.10
C GLY A 184 13.18 30.48 6.30
N ALA A 185 13.22 29.81 5.15
CA ALA A 185 12.17 29.82 4.16
C ALA A 185 11.14 28.70 4.39
N MET A 186 9.91 28.95 3.94
CA MET A 186 8.90 27.90 3.74
C MET A 186 9.17 27.16 2.42
N ILE A 187 8.96 25.84 2.40
CA ILE A 187 9.05 25.02 1.18
C ILE A 187 7.63 24.62 0.76
N LEU A 188 7.11 25.28 -0.25
CA LEU A 188 5.73 25.17 -0.68
C LEU A 188 5.59 24.31 -1.93
N PHE A 189 4.91 23.16 -1.81
CA PHE A 189 4.48 22.36 -2.96
C PHE A 189 3.11 22.84 -3.43
N GLY A 190 3.01 23.31 -4.65
CA GLY A 190 1.80 23.88 -5.23
C GLY A 190 1.19 23.03 -6.34
N ASP A 191 -0.16 23.05 -6.43
CA ASP A 191 -0.93 22.41 -7.50
C ASP A 191 -2.39 22.89 -7.49
N GLU A 192 -3.16 22.54 -8.52
CA GLU A 192 -4.58 22.84 -8.67
C GLU A 192 -5.45 21.59 -8.68
N ALA A 193 -6.60 21.71 -8.06
CA ALA A 193 -7.61 20.68 -8.09
C ALA A 193 -8.95 21.16 -8.64
N SER A 194 -9.60 20.28 -9.37
CA SER A 194 -10.98 20.47 -9.82
C SER A 194 -11.89 19.39 -9.23
N PHE A 195 -13.01 19.83 -8.65
CA PHE A 195 -14.03 18.99 -8.05
C PHE A 195 -15.32 19.14 -8.85
N ALA A 196 -15.67 18.11 -9.62
CA ALA A 196 -16.84 18.15 -10.52
C ALA A 196 -18.14 17.92 -9.75
N GLN A 197 -19.21 18.65 -10.11
CA GLN A 197 -20.53 18.52 -9.47
C GLN A 197 -21.15 17.14 -9.67
N TRP A 198 -20.90 16.48 -10.80
CA TRP A 198 -21.35 15.10 -11.01
C TRP A 198 -20.67 14.07 -10.10
N GLY A 199 -19.75 14.50 -9.22
CA GLY A 199 -18.97 13.64 -8.35
C GLY A 199 -17.91 12.83 -9.10
N SER A 200 -17.43 11.79 -8.47
CA SER A 200 -16.51 10.82 -9.07
C SER A 200 -16.86 9.40 -8.60
N LEU A 201 -16.74 8.45 -9.52
CA LEU A 201 -16.94 7.04 -9.20
C LEU A 201 -15.69 6.48 -8.54
N SER A 202 -15.90 5.57 -7.58
CA SER A 202 -14.84 4.86 -6.88
C SER A 202 -15.29 3.44 -6.55
N TYR A 203 -14.35 2.60 -6.13
CA TYR A 203 -14.69 1.27 -5.63
C TYR A 203 -15.38 1.38 -4.27
N THR A 204 -16.43 0.58 -4.09
CA THR A 204 -17.15 0.43 -2.82
C THR A 204 -17.71 -0.97 -2.67
N TRP A 205 -17.98 -1.39 -1.44
CA TRP A 205 -18.66 -2.64 -1.18
C TRP A 205 -20.12 -2.57 -1.59
N ALA A 206 -20.59 -3.57 -2.32
CA ALA A 206 -21.98 -3.76 -2.71
C ALA A 206 -22.36 -5.23 -2.70
N ARG A 207 -23.66 -5.53 -2.75
CA ARG A 207 -24.12 -6.91 -2.85
C ARG A 207 -23.65 -7.52 -4.16
N LYS A 208 -23.22 -8.78 -4.11
CA LYS A 208 -22.76 -9.50 -5.29
C LYS A 208 -23.83 -9.51 -6.38
N GLY A 209 -23.45 -9.12 -7.59
CA GLY A 209 -24.39 -8.99 -8.72
C GLY A 209 -25.19 -7.67 -8.78
N GLN A 210 -25.00 -6.76 -7.80
CA GLN A 210 -25.63 -5.44 -7.81
C GLN A 210 -24.56 -4.36 -7.92
N GLN A 211 -24.47 -3.72 -9.09
CA GLN A 211 -23.54 -2.62 -9.29
C GLN A 211 -24.00 -1.38 -8.50
N PRO A 212 -23.14 -0.78 -7.66
CA PRO A 212 -23.50 0.46 -6.97
C PRO A 212 -23.67 1.60 -7.95
N THR A 213 -24.75 2.37 -7.77
CA THR A 213 -25.10 3.51 -8.62
C THR A 213 -25.11 4.80 -7.81
N VAL A 214 -24.74 5.91 -8.45
CA VAL A 214 -24.82 7.26 -7.89
C VAL A 214 -25.66 8.09 -8.84
N LYS A 215 -26.63 8.83 -8.31
CA LYS A 215 -27.38 9.83 -9.10
C LYS A 215 -26.44 10.88 -9.65
N THR A 216 -26.80 11.51 -10.76
CA THR A 216 -26.05 12.63 -11.34
C THR A 216 -27.00 13.63 -11.93
N THR A 217 -26.66 14.91 -11.85
CA THR A 217 -27.38 16.00 -12.53
C THR A 217 -26.95 16.14 -14.01
N GLY A 218 -25.84 15.49 -14.42
CA GLY A 218 -25.24 15.70 -15.74
C GLY A 218 -24.56 17.07 -15.92
N ILE A 219 -24.61 17.95 -14.92
CA ILE A 219 -24.04 19.31 -14.99
C ILE A 219 -22.51 19.23 -14.91
N ARG A 220 -21.84 19.73 -15.94
CA ARG A 220 -20.35 19.74 -16.04
C ARG A 220 -19.75 21.00 -15.41
N LYS A 221 -20.21 21.39 -14.22
CA LYS A 221 -19.61 22.49 -13.46
C LYS A 221 -18.60 21.92 -12.46
N ALA A 222 -17.48 22.60 -12.30
CA ALA A 222 -16.43 22.16 -11.37
C ALA A 222 -16.01 23.29 -10.42
N TYR A 223 -15.85 22.97 -9.17
CA TYR A 223 -15.26 23.83 -8.16
C TYR A 223 -13.74 23.68 -8.22
N LYS A 224 -13.04 24.79 -8.41
CA LYS A 224 -11.62 24.82 -8.66
C LYS A 224 -10.89 25.43 -7.49
N ILE A 225 -9.81 24.79 -7.08
CA ILE A 225 -9.00 25.19 -5.91
C ILE A 225 -7.54 25.26 -6.34
N MET A 226 -6.87 26.35 -6.01
CA MET A 226 -5.41 26.43 -5.94
C MET A 226 -4.97 26.07 -4.54
N GLY A 227 -3.90 25.32 -4.38
CA GLY A 227 -3.39 24.95 -3.06
C GLY A 227 -1.87 24.91 -3.02
N MET A 228 -1.33 25.17 -1.83
CA MET A 228 0.07 24.98 -1.50
C MET A 228 0.22 24.40 -0.11
N ILE A 229 1.08 23.41 0.04
CA ILE A 229 1.40 22.79 1.33
C ILE A 229 2.86 23.04 1.68
N ASP A 230 3.12 23.44 2.91
CA ASP A 230 4.46 23.63 3.41
C ASP A 230 5.06 22.32 3.90
N PHE A 231 6.24 22.00 3.41
CA PHE A 231 6.97 20.78 3.75
C PHE A 231 7.41 20.73 5.22
N LEU A 232 7.75 21.87 5.80
CA LEU A 232 8.33 21.94 7.15
C LEU A 232 7.28 21.99 8.25
N SER A 233 6.23 22.80 8.07
CA SER A 233 5.20 23.01 9.09
C SER A 233 3.90 22.24 8.86
N GLY A 234 3.68 21.72 7.64
CA GLY A 234 2.39 21.17 7.25
C GLY A 234 1.30 22.21 7.05
N ALA A 235 1.64 23.49 6.99
CA ALA A 235 0.67 24.55 6.70
C ALA A 235 0.06 24.36 5.32
N PHE A 236 -1.25 24.56 5.20
CA PHE A 236 -1.99 24.42 3.95
C PHE A 236 -2.65 25.74 3.58
N PHE A 237 -2.21 26.33 2.48
CA PHE A 237 -2.81 27.52 1.87
C PHE A 237 -3.67 27.06 0.70
N TYR A 238 -4.90 27.55 0.63
CA TYR A 238 -5.78 27.25 -0.49
C TYR A 238 -6.69 28.40 -0.81
N LYS A 239 -7.09 28.48 -2.08
CA LYS A 239 -8.02 29.50 -2.58
C LYS A 239 -8.94 28.92 -3.63
N ALA A 240 -10.23 29.16 -3.48
CA ALA A 240 -11.22 28.88 -4.49
C ALA A 240 -11.08 29.85 -5.67
N HIS A 241 -11.26 29.33 -6.87
CA HIS A 241 -11.20 30.10 -8.09
C HIS A 241 -12.40 29.85 -9.01
N THR A 242 -12.94 30.92 -9.57
CA THR A 242 -14.00 30.87 -10.61
C THR A 242 -13.39 31.11 -11.98
N GLY A 243 -13.61 30.21 -12.93
CA GLY A 243 -13.06 30.34 -14.27
C GLY A 243 -11.90 29.39 -14.58
N ARG A 244 -10.98 29.79 -15.44
CA ARG A 244 -9.77 29.02 -15.80
C ARG A 244 -8.60 29.45 -14.95
N PHE A 245 -7.76 28.50 -14.57
CA PHE A 245 -6.47 28.83 -13.98
C PHE A 245 -5.60 29.55 -15.02
N ASN A 246 -4.98 30.63 -14.60
CA ASN A 246 -4.08 31.42 -15.44
C ASN A 246 -3.01 32.11 -14.57
N SER A 247 -2.04 32.76 -15.19
CA SER A 247 -0.93 33.43 -14.51
C SER A 247 -1.40 34.53 -13.55
N GLU A 248 -2.43 35.29 -13.88
CA GLU A 248 -2.94 36.38 -13.03
C GLU A 248 -3.53 35.84 -11.72
N THR A 249 -4.35 34.78 -11.83
CA THR A 249 -4.97 34.16 -10.64
C THR A 249 -3.94 33.47 -9.76
N TYR A 250 -2.88 32.92 -10.36
CA TYR A 250 -1.78 32.31 -9.65
C TYR A 250 -0.92 33.37 -8.94
N GLN A 251 -0.59 34.49 -9.61
CA GLN A 251 0.11 35.63 -8.99
C GLN A 251 -0.68 36.18 -7.80
N ALA A 252 -2.00 36.38 -7.95
CA ALA A 252 -2.86 36.84 -6.86
C ALA A 252 -2.85 35.87 -5.65
N PHE A 253 -2.79 34.55 -5.90
CA PHE A 253 -2.68 33.57 -4.84
C PHE A 253 -1.32 33.61 -4.13
N LEU A 254 -0.21 33.74 -4.88
CA LEU A 254 1.12 33.91 -4.30
C LEU A 254 1.23 35.21 -3.48
N CYS A 255 0.67 36.32 -3.96
CA CYS A 255 0.63 37.58 -3.20
C CYS A 255 -0.09 37.39 -1.87
N GLU A 256 -1.23 36.70 -1.83
CA GLU A 256 -1.95 36.43 -0.59
C GLU A 256 -1.13 35.58 0.41
N ILE A 257 -0.30 34.66 -0.07
CA ILE A 257 0.60 33.92 0.79
C ILE A 257 1.71 34.82 1.31
N LEU A 258 2.29 35.67 0.45
CA LEU A 258 3.31 36.66 0.86
C LEU A 258 2.82 37.64 1.91
N GLU A 259 1.53 37.99 1.88
CA GLU A 259 0.89 38.86 2.90
C GLU A 259 0.69 38.15 4.23
N LYS A 260 0.51 36.82 4.21
CA LYS A 260 0.27 35.99 5.40
C LYS A 260 1.55 35.59 6.13
N THR A 261 2.72 35.72 5.51
CA THR A 261 3.99 35.34 6.11
C THR A 261 5.10 36.33 5.76
N ASN A 262 6.03 36.52 6.68
CA ASN A 262 7.26 37.26 6.44
C ASN A 262 8.42 36.40 5.98
N GLN A 263 8.25 35.09 5.93
CA GLN A 263 9.29 34.15 5.53
C GLN A 263 9.55 34.23 4.02
N HIS A 264 10.74 33.83 3.60
CA HIS A 264 11.04 33.58 2.20
C HIS A 264 10.27 32.35 1.72
N LEU A 265 9.72 32.38 0.52
CA LEU A 265 8.97 31.28 -0.06
C LEU A 265 9.84 30.54 -1.09
N ILE A 266 10.03 29.26 -0.92
CA ILE A 266 10.56 28.37 -1.95
C ILE A 266 9.34 27.65 -2.54
N VAL A 267 8.97 28.04 -3.76
CA VAL A 267 7.78 27.51 -4.45
C VAL A 267 8.20 26.42 -5.41
N ILE A 268 7.67 25.22 -5.19
CA ILE A 268 7.88 24.04 -6.03
C ILE A 268 6.57 23.77 -6.76
N GLN A 269 6.61 23.77 -8.08
CA GLN A 269 5.44 23.66 -8.97
C GLN A 269 5.74 22.77 -10.18
N ASP A 270 4.70 22.34 -10.86
CA ASP A 270 4.84 21.63 -12.12
C ASP A 270 5.18 22.57 -13.30
N GLY A 271 5.40 21.97 -14.48
CA GLY A 271 5.73 22.70 -15.72
C GLY A 271 4.52 23.22 -16.49
N ALA A 272 3.36 23.46 -15.87
CA ALA A 272 2.18 23.98 -16.57
C ALA A 272 2.49 25.31 -17.28
N ARG A 273 1.93 25.50 -18.51
CA ARG A 273 2.25 26.65 -19.39
C ARG A 273 2.05 28.00 -18.71
N TYR A 274 1.06 28.15 -17.85
CA TYR A 274 0.82 29.42 -17.18
C TYR A 274 1.81 29.67 -16.02
N HIS A 275 2.44 28.63 -15.43
CA HIS A 275 3.52 28.75 -14.46
C HIS A 275 4.85 29.22 -15.12
N THR A 276 5.03 28.91 -16.40
CA THR A 276 6.25 29.23 -17.17
C THR A 276 6.08 30.40 -18.11
N SER A 277 4.99 31.14 -17.99
CA SER A 277 4.70 32.31 -18.87
C SER A 277 5.64 33.49 -18.57
N LYS A 278 5.84 34.36 -19.55
CA LYS A 278 6.62 35.63 -19.38
C LYS A 278 6.07 36.45 -18.20
N ALA A 279 4.76 36.49 -18.01
CA ALA A 279 4.16 37.22 -16.87
C ALA A 279 4.60 36.64 -15.52
N MET A 280 4.72 35.30 -15.42
CA MET A 280 5.24 34.66 -14.21
C MET A 280 6.75 34.86 -14.03
N GLU A 281 7.53 34.83 -15.09
CA GLU A 281 8.95 35.14 -15.02
C GLU A 281 9.20 36.57 -14.47
N GLN A 282 8.46 37.55 -15.00
CA GLN A 282 8.50 38.94 -14.51
C GLN A 282 8.03 39.03 -13.03
N PHE A 283 7.00 38.29 -12.65
CA PHE A 283 6.51 38.24 -11.28
C PHE A 283 7.59 37.71 -10.33
N PHE A 284 8.20 36.58 -10.66
CA PHE A 284 9.26 36.00 -9.83
C PHE A 284 10.51 36.90 -9.78
N ALA A 285 10.88 37.54 -10.87
CA ALA A 285 11.96 38.48 -10.89
C ALA A 285 11.69 39.70 -9.98
N LYS A 286 10.47 40.23 -10.00
CA LYS A 286 10.04 41.32 -9.11
C LYS A 286 10.07 40.95 -7.64
N HIS A 287 9.79 39.71 -7.31
CA HIS A 287 9.71 39.21 -5.96
C HIS A 287 10.91 38.31 -5.55
N ALA A 288 12.04 38.39 -6.24
CA ALA A 288 13.21 37.53 -6.06
C ALA A 288 13.79 37.56 -4.63
N GLU A 289 13.63 38.67 -3.91
CA GLU A 289 14.04 38.77 -2.50
C GLU A 289 13.16 37.92 -1.56
N ARG A 290 11.94 37.61 -1.96
CA ARG A 290 10.92 36.93 -1.15
C ARG A 290 10.52 35.57 -1.68
N ILE A 291 10.75 35.28 -2.98
CA ILE A 291 10.34 34.03 -3.61
C ILE A 291 11.49 33.45 -4.44
N THR A 292 11.77 32.18 -4.26
CA THR A 292 12.58 31.35 -5.15
C THR A 292 11.73 30.23 -5.73
N LYS A 293 11.76 30.04 -7.06
CA LYS A 293 10.97 28.98 -7.71
C LYS A 293 11.84 27.79 -8.07
N PHE A 294 11.27 26.60 -7.95
CA PHE A 294 11.79 25.35 -8.50
C PHE A 294 10.70 24.63 -9.29
N SER A 295 11.11 23.86 -10.29
CA SER A 295 10.18 23.04 -11.09
C SER A 295 10.37 21.58 -10.77
N LEU A 296 9.26 20.85 -10.59
CA LEU A 296 9.29 19.40 -10.46
C LEU A 296 9.82 18.74 -11.74
N PRO A 297 10.40 17.54 -11.65
CA PRO A 297 10.73 16.75 -12.82
C PRO A 297 9.50 16.51 -13.69
N ARG A 298 9.66 16.45 -14.99
CA ARG A 298 8.54 16.23 -15.92
C ARG A 298 7.84 14.91 -15.63
N TYR A 299 6.54 14.85 -15.86
CA TYR A 299 5.74 13.62 -15.70
C TYR A 299 5.89 12.92 -14.34
N SER A 300 6.14 13.66 -13.28
CA SER A 300 6.45 13.13 -11.95
C SER A 300 5.42 13.58 -10.89
N PRO A 301 4.11 13.26 -11.03
CA PRO A 301 3.09 13.66 -10.05
C PRO A 301 3.36 13.08 -8.66
N ASP A 302 4.00 11.92 -8.58
CA ASP A 302 4.37 11.29 -7.31
C ASP A 302 5.45 12.07 -6.53
N TYR A 303 6.08 13.08 -7.16
CA TYR A 303 7.01 14.02 -6.53
C TYR A 303 6.30 15.27 -6.01
N ASN A 304 4.99 15.41 -6.22
CA ASN A 304 4.19 16.48 -5.66
C ASN A 304 3.29 15.99 -4.52
N PRO A 305 3.67 16.20 -3.24
CA PRO A 305 2.88 15.69 -2.12
C PRO A 305 1.44 16.21 -2.07
N ILE A 306 1.16 17.39 -2.61
CA ILE A 306 -0.20 17.95 -2.62
C ILE A 306 -1.18 17.12 -3.47
N GLU A 307 -0.68 16.35 -4.45
CA GLU A 307 -1.51 15.41 -5.22
C GLU A 307 -2.14 14.32 -4.33
N TYR A 308 -1.41 13.88 -3.30
CA TYR A 308 -1.97 12.95 -2.30
C TYR A 308 -3.04 13.63 -1.45
N LEU A 309 -2.87 14.92 -1.13
CA LEU A 309 -3.91 15.72 -0.46
C LEU A 309 -5.17 15.79 -1.32
N TRP A 310 -5.05 16.15 -2.60
CA TRP A 310 -6.18 16.20 -3.53
C TRP A 310 -6.91 14.87 -3.66
N ARG A 311 -6.17 13.78 -3.71
CA ARG A 311 -6.73 12.41 -3.72
C ARG A 311 -7.56 12.15 -2.47
N ASN A 312 -7.04 12.52 -1.29
CA ASN A 312 -7.74 12.37 -0.01
C ASN A 312 -8.99 13.27 0.09
N VAL A 313 -8.88 14.52 -0.33
CA VAL A 313 -10.03 15.44 -0.38
C VAL A 313 -11.11 14.89 -1.31
N LYS A 314 -10.75 14.45 -2.53
CA LYS A 314 -11.69 13.84 -3.49
C LYS A 314 -12.37 12.61 -2.90
N LYS A 315 -11.60 11.72 -2.25
CA LYS A 315 -12.13 10.51 -1.61
C LYS A 315 -13.15 10.82 -0.52
N GLN A 316 -12.91 11.84 0.29
CA GLN A 316 -13.75 12.20 1.43
C GLN A 316 -14.91 13.14 1.06
N ALA A 317 -14.75 13.97 0.04
CA ALA A 317 -15.74 14.97 -0.34
C ALA A 317 -16.65 14.51 -1.51
N THR A 318 -16.07 13.94 -2.59
CA THR A 318 -16.80 13.79 -3.88
C THR A 318 -16.99 12.35 -4.34
N HIS A 319 -16.19 11.37 -3.90
CA HIS A 319 -16.33 9.99 -4.34
C HIS A 319 -17.67 9.39 -3.93
N MET A 320 -18.38 8.77 -4.87
CA MET A 320 -19.68 8.12 -4.69
C MET A 320 -20.76 9.02 -4.04
N ARG A 321 -20.69 10.34 -4.32
CA ARG A 321 -21.65 11.31 -3.79
C ARG A 321 -22.41 12.01 -4.89
N TYR A 322 -23.70 12.25 -4.63
CA TYR A 322 -24.58 13.08 -5.42
C TYR A 322 -24.64 14.48 -4.82
N PHE A 323 -24.55 15.49 -5.68
CA PHE A 323 -24.71 16.89 -5.33
C PHE A 323 -25.85 17.48 -6.15
N GLU A 324 -26.95 17.81 -5.50
CA GLU A 324 -28.12 18.40 -6.14
C GLU A 324 -27.79 19.80 -6.66
N THR A 325 -27.12 20.60 -5.83
CA THR A 325 -26.70 21.95 -6.17
C THR A 325 -25.16 22.07 -6.22
N PHE A 326 -24.68 23.13 -6.89
CA PHE A 326 -23.26 23.45 -6.89
C PHE A 326 -22.79 23.94 -5.50
N GLU A 327 -23.69 24.55 -4.75
CA GLU A 327 -23.41 25.01 -3.37
C GLU A 327 -23.17 23.82 -2.42
N ASP A 328 -23.91 22.73 -2.56
CA ASP A 328 -23.69 21.51 -1.79
C ASP A 328 -22.28 20.93 -2.02
N LEU A 329 -21.82 20.94 -3.30
CA LEU A 329 -20.47 20.54 -3.63
C LEU A 329 -19.44 21.46 -2.96
N THR A 330 -19.55 22.77 -3.16
CA THR A 330 -18.57 23.75 -2.62
C THR A 330 -18.50 23.67 -1.12
N LYS A 331 -19.63 23.69 -0.41
CA LYS A 331 -19.72 23.53 1.02
C LYS A 331 -19.03 22.26 1.52
N LYS A 332 -19.22 21.14 0.82
CA LYS A 332 -18.60 19.87 1.20
C LYS A 332 -17.10 19.85 0.97
N VAL A 333 -16.64 20.42 -0.14
CA VAL A 333 -15.20 20.54 -0.43
C VAL A 333 -14.54 21.49 0.57
N ASP A 334 -15.11 22.67 0.81
CA ASP A 334 -14.56 23.66 1.75
C ASP A 334 -14.47 23.10 3.17
N GLN A 335 -15.48 22.34 3.61
CA GLN A 335 -15.43 21.64 4.90
C GLN A 335 -14.22 20.71 5.00
N LYS A 336 -13.85 20.01 3.90
CA LYS A 336 -12.72 19.09 3.88
C LYS A 336 -11.38 19.81 3.74
N LEU A 337 -11.34 20.89 2.97
CA LEU A 337 -10.14 21.74 2.89
C LEU A 337 -9.81 22.35 4.26
N ALA A 338 -10.83 22.91 4.96
CA ALA A 338 -10.67 23.44 6.30
C ALA A 338 -10.25 22.35 7.31
N TYR A 339 -10.79 21.14 7.20
CA TYR A 339 -10.37 20.02 8.03
C TYR A 339 -8.86 19.74 7.89
N PHE A 340 -8.35 19.63 6.66
CA PHE A 340 -6.91 19.40 6.44
C PHE A 340 -6.05 20.60 6.82
N ALA A 341 -6.53 21.82 6.61
CA ALA A 341 -5.80 23.04 7.02
C ALA A 341 -5.64 23.15 8.55
N ASN A 342 -6.54 22.54 9.31
CA ASN A 342 -6.47 22.49 10.79
C ASN A 342 -5.74 21.24 11.32
N LEU A 343 -5.16 20.42 10.45
CA LEU A 343 -4.45 19.18 10.81
C LEU A 343 -3.08 19.10 10.10
N PRO A 344 -2.11 19.94 10.50
CA PRO A 344 -0.77 19.98 9.90
C PRO A 344 -0.06 18.61 9.88
N GLU A 345 -0.25 17.79 10.91
CA GLU A 345 0.35 16.44 10.99
C GLU A 345 -0.13 15.53 9.85
N SER A 346 -1.39 15.69 9.42
CA SER A 346 -1.92 14.95 8.27
C SER A 346 -1.26 15.38 6.96
N ILE A 347 -0.89 16.64 6.84
CA ILE A 347 -0.15 17.16 5.68
C ILE A 347 1.29 16.65 5.70
N LEU A 348 1.96 16.70 6.85
CA LEU A 348 3.33 16.18 7.01
C LEU A 348 3.40 14.69 6.69
N GLY A 349 2.38 13.92 7.04
CA GLY A 349 2.27 12.50 6.69
C GLY A 349 2.24 12.21 5.18
N LEU A 350 1.96 13.20 4.33
CA LEU A 350 2.00 13.07 2.86
C LEU A 350 3.40 13.20 2.26
N MET A 351 4.36 13.68 3.05
CA MET A 351 5.73 14.00 2.60
C MET A 351 6.66 12.77 2.49
N GLY A 352 6.14 11.56 2.61
CA GLY A 352 6.90 10.31 2.78
C GLY A 352 8.08 10.11 1.84
N LYS A 353 7.98 10.57 0.59
CA LYS A 353 9.07 10.46 -0.39
C LYS A 353 10.31 11.29 -0.04
N TYR A 354 10.12 12.38 0.69
CA TYR A 354 11.17 13.34 1.08
C TYR A 354 11.67 13.14 2.52
N LEU A 355 10.97 12.33 3.35
CA LEU A 355 11.33 12.11 4.75
C LEU A 355 12.74 11.52 4.96
N PRO A 356 13.27 10.60 4.11
CA PRO A 356 14.62 10.07 4.30
C PRO A 356 15.71 11.12 4.28
N SER A 357 15.47 12.29 3.68
CA SER A 357 16.44 13.38 3.60
C SER A 357 16.53 14.24 4.87
N LEU A 358 15.60 14.07 5.82
CA LEU A 358 15.56 14.83 7.09
C LEU A 358 16.37 14.17 8.23
N GLY A 359 17.17 13.14 7.96
CA GLY A 359 17.95 12.43 8.98
C GLY A 359 17.05 11.78 10.04
N THR A 360 16.98 10.48 10.08
CA THR A 360 16.19 9.71 11.06
C THR A 360 16.57 10.06 12.49
N GLN A 361 15.75 10.89 13.15
CA GLN A 361 15.50 10.69 14.57
C GLN A 361 14.39 9.65 14.64
N ASP A 362 14.73 8.50 15.22
CA ASP A 362 13.84 7.36 15.42
C ASP A 362 12.52 7.77 16.04
N THR A 363 11.44 7.68 15.27
CA THR A 363 10.11 7.47 15.81
C THR A 363 9.39 6.48 14.90
N ASN A 364 9.49 5.23 15.30
CA ASN A 364 8.71 4.12 14.76
C ASN A 364 7.29 4.21 15.37
N PRO A 365 6.23 4.47 14.62
CA PRO A 365 4.90 4.08 15.04
C PRO A 365 4.57 2.75 14.35
N SER A 366 4.71 1.68 15.13
CA SER A 366 3.99 0.43 14.88
C SER A 366 2.52 0.74 14.57
N THR A 367 2.09 0.47 13.37
CA THR A 367 0.69 0.48 13.00
C THR A 367 0.26 -0.90 12.57
N SER A 368 -0.31 -1.61 13.53
CA SER A 368 -1.39 -2.54 13.30
C SER A 368 -2.67 -1.75 13.02
N LEU A 369 -3.27 -1.95 11.87
CA LEU A 369 -4.72 -2.19 11.65
C LEU A 369 -4.98 -2.22 10.13
#